data_82507a2e5c1864bf96e13ab3c26c311a
#
_entry.id   82507a2e5c1864bf96e13ab3c26c311a
#
_cell.length_a   1.000
_cell.length_b   1.000
_cell.length_c   1.000
_cell.angle_alpha   90.00
_cell.angle_beta   90.00
_cell.angle_gamma   90.00
#
_symmetry.space_group_name_H-M   'P 1'
#
loop_
_entity.id
_entity.type
_entity.pdbx_description
1 polymer ?
#
loop_
_entity_poly.entity_id
_entity_poly.type
_entity_poly.pdbx_seq_one_letter_code
_entity_poly.pdbx_strand_id
1 'polypeptide(L)'
;MKKKLIGLLMCLVLVSSMFVGCQGGDGGKKVGVAMPTKDLQRWNQDGSNMKASLEKAGYTVDLQYANNDIATQVSQIENMITGGCDVLVIASIDGGSLGTVLKEAKEKKIPVIAYDRLIMDTDAVSYYATFDNYKVGTIQGQYIVDTLDLNNQAGPFNIELFTGSPDDNNARFFFGGAMDILTPFIESGKLNVVSGQKAFEEVATLNWSTEEAQKRMENLITAYYADGTKLDVVYSSNDSCAIGITNALVNAGYTKDNFPILTGQDCDVTSMKNILAGTQSMSIFKDTRTLADKVVEMVNAILGGKEVPVNDTKTYDNGTGIIPSFLCDPVFADINNYKALLIDTKYYTEDQLK
;
A
#
# COMPACT_ATOMS: atom_id res chain seq x y z
N MET A 1 9.85 -26.23 78.02
CA MET A 1 9.40 -25.12 77.12
C MET A 1 10.24 -24.96 75.83
N LYS A 2 11.37 -25.69 75.65
CA LYS A 2 12.22 -25.54 74.43
C LYS A 2 11.86 -26.46 73.25
N LYS A 3 10.97 -27.44 73.40
CA LYS A 3 10.57 -28.38 72.35
C LYS A 3 9.33 -28.00 71.56
N LYS A 4 8.56 -27.00 71.98
CA LYS A 4 7.37 -26.50 71.26
C LYS A 4 7.67 -25.31 70.33
N LEU A 5 8.86 -24.71 70.41
CA LEU A 5 9.27 -23.59 69.55
C LEU A 5 9.88 -24.04 68.21
N ILE A 6 10.42 -25.26 68.17
CA ILE A 6 11.04 -25.85 66.96
C ILE A 6 9.98 -26.33 65.94
N GLY A 7 8.81 -26.77 66.45
CA GLY A 7 7.71 -27.18 65.55
C GLY A 7 7.01 -26.06 64.81
N LEU A 8 7.03 -24.85 65.36
CA LEU A 8 6.38 -23.66 64.76
C LEU A 8 7.27 -23.00 63.69
N LEU A 9 8.61 -23.15 63.82
CA LEU A 9 9.54 -22.60 62.83
C LEU A 9 9.65 -23.47 61.58
N MET A 10 9.34 -24.79 61.66
CA MET A 10 9.37 -25.70 60.54
C MET A 10 8.13 -25.65 59.65
N CYS A 11 6.98 -25.20 60.21
CA CYS A 11 5.76 -24.96 59.44
C CYS A 11 5.73 -23.63 58.67
N LEU A 12 6.56 -22.62 59.09
CA LEU A 12 6.67 -21.35 58.39
C LEU A 12 7.56 -21.39 57.14
N VAL A 13 8.48 -22.36 57.05
CA VAL A 13 9.40 -22.54 55.94
C VAL A 13 8.73 -23.36 54.80
N LEU A 14 7.71 -24.14 55.10
CA LEU A 14 6.97 -24.95 54.10
C LEU A 14 5.85 -24.23 53.38
N VAL A 15 5.42 -23.04 53.84
CA VAL A 15 4.41 -22.20 53.17
C VAL A 15 5.03 -21.17 52.23
N SER A 16 6.35 -20.90 52.32
CA SER A 16 7.06 -19.98 51.40
C SER A 16 7.55 -20.66 50.09
N SER A 17 7.37 -21.99 49.92
CA SER A 17 7.84 -22.69 48.74
C SER A 17 6.72 -23.04 47.74
N MET A 18 5.47 -22.54 47.93
CA MET A 18 4.39 -22.76 46.97
C MET A 18 4.06 -21.49 46.14
N PHE A 19 4.92 -20.49 46.13
CA PHE A 19 4.88 -19.35 45.18
C PHE A 19 6.06 -19.36 44.19
N VAL A 20 6.58 -20.56 43.85
CA VAL A 20 7.31 -20.69 42.59
C VAL A 20 6.24 -20.87 41.53
N GLY A 21 5.77 -19.72 41.09
CA GLY A 21 4.75 -19.59 40.07
C GLY A 21 5.08 -20.36 38.82
N CYS A 22 4.08 -20.83 38.18
CA CYS A 22 4.04 -21.02 36.76
C CYS A 22 4.63 -19.77 36.08
N GLN A 23 5.92 -19.76 35.86
CA GLN A 23 6.50 -19.03 34.78
C GLN A 23 6.01 -19.75 33.54
N GLY A 24 4.76 -19.43 33.14
CA GLY A 24 4.28 -19.73 31.81
C GLY A 24 5.38 -19.23 30.90
N GLY A 25 5.88 -20.10 30.04
CA GLY A 25 6.89 -19.74 29.06
C GLY A 25 6.45 -18.44 28.40
N ASP A 26 7.31 -17.46 28.49
CA ASP A 26 7.18 -16.18 27.80
C ASP A 26 7.35 -16.47 26.29
N GLY A 27 6.35 -17.14 25.71
CA GLY A 27 6.18 -17.23 24.29
C GLY A 27 5.78 -15.81 23.86
N GLY A 28 6.79 -15.05 23.39
CA GLY A 28 6.57 -13.67 22.97
C GLY A 28 5.36 -13.58 22.08
N LYS A 29 4.59 -12.49 22.17
CA LYS A 29 3.40 -12.24 21.35
C LYS A 29 3.72 -12.43 19.87
N LYS A 30 2.82 -13.10 19.14
CA LYS A 30 2.98 -13.45 17.74
C LYS A 30 2.10 -12.59 16.84
N VAL A 31 2.67 -12.02 15.80
CA VAL A 31 1.96 -11.22 14.80
C VAL A 31 2.00 -11.94 13.45
N GLY A 32 0.84 -12.21 12.87
CA GLY A 32 0.71 -12.72 11.51
C GLY A 32 0.71 -11.57 10.51
N VAL A 33 1.53 -11.66 9.47
CA VAL A 33 1.62 -10.66 8.40
C VAL A 33 1.39 -11.34 7.06
N ALA A 34 0.27 -11.04 6.40
CA ALA A 34 -0.08 -11.60 5.10
C ALA A 34 0.02 -10.53 4.02
N MET A 35 0.90 -10.79 3.02
CA MET A 35 1.16 -9.91 1.88
C MET A 35 0.69 -10.54 0.57
N PRO A 36 0.27 -9.74 -0.45
CA PRO A 36 -0.29 -10.28 -1.69
C PRO A 36 0.71 -11.09 -2.50
N THR A 37 1.87 -10.51 -2.80
CA THR A 37 2.85 -11.12 -3.73
C THR A 37 4.26 -10.58 -3.48
N LYS A 38 5.27 -11.29 -4.02
CA LYS A 38 6.65 -10.81 -4.14
C LYS A 38 6.95 -10.19 -5.51
N ASP A 39 6.05 -10.30 -6.48
CA ASP A 39 6.30 -9.85 -7.85
C ASP A 39 6.36 -8.32 -7.98
N LEU A 40 5.73 -7.60 -7.07
CA LEU A 40 5.80 -6.14 -6.99
C LEU A 40 6.80 -5.72 -5.91
N GLN A 41 7.72 -4.82 -6.28
CA GLN A 41 8.77 -4.31 -5.38
C GLN A 41 8.18 -3.77 -4.07
N ARG A 42 7.08 -3.03 -4.16
CA ARG A 42 6.37 -2.46 -3.03
C ARG A 42 6.14 -3.48 -1.90
N TRP A 43 5.57 -4.65 -2.22
CA TRP A 43 5.23 -5.64 -1.20
C TRP A 43 6.45 -6.29 -0.54
N ASN A 44 7.59 -6.40 -1.27
CA ASN A 44 8.84 -6.85 -0.68
C ASN A 44 9.37 -5.85 0.37
N GLN A 45 9.26 -4.55 0.08
CA GLN A 45 9.66 -3.50 1.01
C GLN A 45 8.73 -3.45 2.22
N ASP A 46 7.41 -3.44 2.00
CA ASP A 46 6.41 -3.43 3.08
C ASP A 46 6.58 -4.62 4.03
N GLY A 47 6.63 -5.84 3.49
CA GLY A 47 6.77 -7.05 4.32
C GLY A 47 8.09 -7.10 5.07
N SER A 48 9.20 -6.71 4.43
CA SER A 48 10.51 -6.69 5.07
C SER A 48 10.59 -5.64 6.18
N ASN A 49 10.11 -4.43 5.92
CA ASN A 49 10.07 -3.34 6.91
C ASN A 49 9.14 -3.72 8.08
N MET A 50 7.94 -4.25 7.79
CA MET A 50 6.99 -4.70 8.80
C MET A 50 7.60 -5.76 9.71
N LYS A 51 8.20 -6.80 9.12
CA LYS A 51 8.86 -7.87 9.89
C LYS A 51 9.97 -7.31 10.76
N ALA A 52 10.88 -6.51 10.19
CA ALA A 52 12.01 -5.95 10.94
C ALA A 52 11.55 -5.05 12.10
N SER A 53 10.55 -4.19 11.88
CA SER A 53 10.03 -3.27 12.91
C SER A 53 9.29 -4.03 14.02
N LEU A 54 8.49 -5.05 13.69
CA LEU A 54 7.81 -5.89 14.68
C LEU A 54 8.78 -6.75 15.49
N GLU A 55 9.78 -7.38 14.84
CA GLU A 55 10.81 -8.17 15.54
C GLU A 55 11.65 -7.28 16.46
N LYS A 56 11.99 -6.07 16.03
CA LYS A 56 12.67 -5.06 16.87
C LYS A 56 11.82 -4.66 18.08
N ALA A 57 10.51 -4.65 17.95
CA ALA A 57 9.58 -4.40 19.06
C ALA A 57 9.40 -5.61 20.00
N GLY A 58 10.01 -6.77 19.70
CA GLY A 58 10.00 -7.96 20.54
C GLY A 58 8.93 -9.00 20.17
N TYR A 59 8.28 -8.85 19.02
CA TYR A 59 7.27 -9.82 18.54
C TYR A 59 7.89 -10.96 17.73
N THR A 60 7.27 -12.12 17.78
CA THR A 60 7.49 -13.19 16.79
C THR A 60 6.63 -12.88 15.56
N VAL A 61 7.21 -12.91 14.36
CA VAL A 61 6.51 -12.54 13.13
C VAL A 61 6.37 -13.73 12.18
N ASP A 62 5.13 -14.00 11.78
CA ASP A 62 4.79 -14.97 10.72
C ASP A 62 4.46 -14.20 9.44
N LEU A 63 5.47 -13.97 8.58
CA LEU A 63 5.33 -13.24 7.33
C LEU A 63 5.14 -14.23 6.17
N GLN A 64 4.01 -14.11 5.46
CA GLN A 64 3.65 -14.93 4.31
C GLN A 64 3.31 -14.07 3.09
N TYR A 65 3.59 -14.60 1.90
CA TYR A 65 3.23 -14.01 0.60
C TYR A 65 2.41 -15.02 -0.20
N ALA A 66 1.30 -14.59 -0.77
CA ALA A 66 0.34 -15.48 -1.40
C ALA A 66 0.48 -15.56 -2.94
N ASN A 67 1.46 -14.87 -3.54
CA ASN A 67 1.72 -14.86 -4.98
C ASN A 67 0.49 -14.51 -5.85
N ASN A 68 -0.33 -13.56 -5.38
CA ASN A 68 -1.60 -13.14 -5.99
C ASN A 68 -2.64 -14.28 -6.12
N ASP A 69 -2.51 -15.35 -5.32
CA ASP A 69 -3.49 -16.42 -5.23
C ASP A 69 -4.35 -16.28 -3.96
N ILE A 70 -5.63 -15.99 -4.14
CA ILE A 70 -6.59 -15.72 -3.06
C ILE A 70 -6.74 -16.94 -2.15
N ALA A 71 -6.82 -18.16 -2.71
CA ALA A 71 -6.98 -19.38 -1.91
C ALA A 71 -5.75 -19.64 -1.03
N THR A 72 -4.56 -19.36 -1.56
CA THR A 72 -3.31 -19.41 -0.79
C THR A 72 -3.33 -18.39 0.34
N GLN A 73 -3.78 -17.16 0.09
CA GLN A 73 -3.86 -16.14 1.15
C GLN A 73 -4.82 -16.53 2.26
N VAL A 74 -6.00 -17.06 1.92
CA VAL A 74 -6.97 -17.58 2.88
C VAL A 74 -6.35 -18.67 3.73
N SER A 75 -5.70 -19.69 3.13
CA SER A 75 -5.05 -20.77 3.86
C SER A 75 -3.91 -20.30 4.77
N GLN A 76 -3.13 -19.31 4.34
CA GLN A 76 -2.10 -18.68 5.16
C GLN A 76 -2.69 -17.98 6.39
N ILE A 77 -3.79 -17.25 6.23
CA ILE A 77 -4.49 -16.58 7.33
C ILE A 77 -5.08 -17.61 8.30
N GLU A 78 -5.70 -18.68 7.80
CA GLU A 78 -6.17 -19.81 8.63
C GLU A 78 -5.03 -20.41 9.48
N ASN A 79 -3.87 -20.61 8.86
CA ASN A 79 -2.68 -21.12 9.56
C ASN A 79 -2.17 -20.13 10.62
N MET A 80 -2.21 -18.83 10.37
CA MET A 80 -1.86 -17.79 11.36
C MET A 80 -2.80 -17.82 12.56
N ILE A 81 -4.12 -17.95 12.30
CA ILE A 81 -5.16 -18.02 13.34
C ILE A 81 -4.99 -19.28 14.19
N THR A 82 -4.79 -20.45 13.56
CA THR A 82 -4.61 -21.72 14.26
C THR A 82 -3.23 -21.83 14.91
N GLY A 83 -2.23 -21.19 14.34
CA GLY A 83 -0.87 -21.07 14.87
C GLY A 83 -0.72 -20.09 16.02
N GLY A 84 -1.83 -19.49 16.49
CA GLY A 84 -1.88 -18.67 17.69
C GLY A 84 -1.30 -17.27 17.53
N CYS A 85 -1.47 -16.63 16.39
CA CYS A 85 -1.17 -15.21 16.25
C CYS A 85 -2.09 -14.38 17.13
N ASP A 86 -1.54 -13.40 17.83
CA ASP A 86 -2.27 -12.48 18.72
C ASP A 86 -2.89 -11.30 17.96
N VAL A 87 -2.32 -10.92 16.81
CA VAL A 87 -2.80 -9.87 15.90
C VAL A 87 -2.51 -10.31 14.47
N LEU A 88 -3.40 -9.95 13.56
CA LEU A 88 -3.19 -10.12 12.11
C LEU A 88 -3.03 -8.77 11.43
N VAL A 89 -2.03 -8.64 10.56
CA VAL A 89 -1.78 -7.50 9.68
C VAL A 89 -1.87 -8.02 8.24
N ILE A 90 -2.89 -7.58 7.51
CA ILE A 90 -3.26 -8.20 6.23
C ILE A 90 -3.36 -7.14 5.14
N ALA A 91 -2.51 -7.27 4.10
CA ALA A 91 -2.71 -6.63 2.81
C ALA A 91 -3.45 -7.61 1.90
N SER A 92 -4.73 -7.40 1.67
CA SER A 92 -5.56 -8.33 0.88
C SER A 92 -5.21 -8.30 -0.61
N ILE A 93 -5.30 -9.46 -1.26
CA ILE A 93 -5.27 -9.54 -2.73
C ILE A 93 -6.55 -8.92 -3.28
N ASP A 94 -7.67 -9.43 -2.83
CA ASP A 94 -9.03 -8.97 -3.12
C ASP A 94 -9.70 -8.59 -1.79
N GLY A 95 -10.21 -7.34 -1.71
CA GLY A 95 -10.83 -6.81 -0.51
C GLY A 95 -12.03 -7.61 -0.03
N GLY A 96 -12.85 -8.15 -0.93
CA GLY A 96 -14.10 -8.86 -0.61
C GLY A 96 -13.94 -10.35 -0.29
N SER A 97 -12.77 -10.95 -0.52
CA SER A 97 -12.61 -12.42 -0.48
C SER A 97 -12.32 -13.02 0.90
N LEU A 98 -11.98 -12.20 1.90
CA LEU A 98 -11.46 -12.68 3.20
C LEU A 98 -12.54 -12.81 4.30
N GLY A 99 -13.80 -12.45 4.04
CA GLY A 99 -14.84 -12.38 5.06
C GLY A 99 -15.03 -13.68 5.86
N THR A 100 -14.98 -14.85 5.21
CA THR A 100 -15.17 -16.13 5.87
C THR A 100 -14.04 -16.46 6.86
N VAL A 101 -12.78 -16.34 6.42
CA VAL A 101 -11.62 -16.65 7.29
C VAL A 101 -11.48 -15.65 8.43
N LEU A 102 -11.80 -14.38 8.19
CA LEU A 102 -11.73 -13.34 9.22
C LEU A 102 -12.84 -13.44 10.27
N LYS A 103 -13.96 -14.07 9.95
CA LYS A 103 -14.96 -14.42 10.95
C LYS A 103 -14.37 -15.33 12.05
N GLU A 104 -13.51 -16.27 11.68
CA GLU A 104 -12.78 -17.10 12.67
C GLU A 104 -11.86 -16.26 13.56
N ALA A 105 -11.12 -15.31 12.97
CA ALA A 105 -10.27 -14.38 13.74
C ALA A 105 -11.13 -13.61 14.77
N LYS A 106 -12.29 -13.09 14.34
CA LYS A 106 -13.23 -12.38 15.21
C LYS A 106 -13.77 -13.25 16.35
N GLU A 107 -14.19 -14.50 16.05
CA GLU A 107 -14.67 -15.46 17.06
C GLU A 107 -13.60 -15.77 18.12
N LYS A 108 -12.33 -15.85 17.70
CA LYS A 108 -11.16 -16.02 18.57
C LYS A 108 -10.66 -14.72 19.20
N LYS A 109 -11.31 -13.58 18.90
CA LYS A 109 -10.94 -12.25 19.38
C LYS A 109 -9.53 -11.83 18.99
N ILE A 110 -9.08 -12.25 17.81
CA ILE A 110 -7.80 -11.82 17.22
C ILE A 110 -8.06 -10.53 16.44
N PRO A 111 -7.48 -9.40 16.86
CA PRO A 111 -7.63 -8.14 16.15
C PRO A 111 -7.00 -8.20 14.75
N VAL A 112 -7.67 -7.55 13.78
CA VAL A 112 -7.23 -7.50 12.39
C VAL A 112 -6.94 -6.04 12.02
N ILE A 113 -5.73 -5.76 11.57
CA ILE A 113 -5.35 -4.51 10.93
C ILE A 113 -5.31 -4.76 9.43
N ALA A 114 -6.20 -4.11 8.68
CA ALA A 114 -6.06 -4.01 7.24
C ALA A 114 -4.83 -3.13 6.94
N TYR A 115 -3.91 -3.62 6.13
CA TYR A 115 -2.67 -2.95 5.79
C TYR A 115 -2.67 -2.51 4.33
N ASP A 116 -2.46 -1.23 4.07
CA ASP A 116 -2.45 -0.58 2.77
C ASP A 116 -3.78 -0.73 2.00
N ARG A 117 -4.34 -1.93 1.87
CA ARG A 117 -5.62 -2.23 1.20
C ARG A 117 -6.73 -2.47 2.19
N LEU A 118 -7.86 -1.76 2.02
CA LEU A 118 -9.03 -1.97 2.87
C LEU A 118 -9.69 -3.33 2.57
N ILE A 119 -9.94 -4.09 3.63
CA ILE A 119 -10.69 -5.34 3.54
C ILE A 119 -12.17 -5.02 3.64
N MET A 120 -12.93 -5.44 2.63
CA MET A 120 -14.33 -5.11 2.42
C MET A 120 -15.29 -6.18 2.98
N ASP A 121 -16.54 -5.81 3.13
CA ASP A 121 -17.70 -6.67 3.39
C ASP A 121 -17.56 -7.60 4.61
N THR A 122 -16.81 -7.18 5.63
CA THR A 122 -16.66 -7.93 6.89
C THR A 122 -16.52 -6.99 8.09
N ASP A 123 -17.18 -7.35 9.19
CA ASP A 123 -17.09 -6.64 10.46
C ASP A 123 -15.97 -7.17 11.39
N ALA A 124 -15.04 -7.95 10.83
CA ALA A 124 -13.89 -8.49 11.53
C ALA A 124 -12.67 -7.56 11.55
N VAL A 125 -12.63 -6.54 10.68
CA VAL A 125 -11.55 -5.57 10.63
C VAL A 125 -11.65 -4.61 11.79
N SER A 126 -10.59 -4.51 12.59
CA SER A 126 -10.54 -3.64 13.75
C SER A 126 -10.03 -2.23 13.42
N TYR A 127 -9.01 -2.16 12.55
CA TYR A 127 -8.34 -0.93 12.15
C TYR A 127 -7.82 -1.02 10.72
N TYR A 128 -7.55 0.14 10.12
CA TYR A 128 -6.92 0.25 8.81
C TYR A 128 -5.69 1.17 8.91
N ALA A 129 -4.59 0.75 8.33
CA ALA A 129 -3.36 1.52 8.24
C ALA A 129 -2.94 1.65 6.79
N THR A 130 -2.87 2.87 6.28
CA THR A 130 -2.56 3.16 4.87
C THR A 130 -2.00 4.57 4.70
N PHE A 131 -1.81 5.00 3.46
CA PHE A 131 -1.61 6.40 3.09
C PHE A 131 -2.94 7.06 2.73
N ASP A 132 -2.97 8.39 2.68
CA ASP A 132 -4.13 9.11 2.15
C ASP A 132 -4.26 8.86 0.64
N ASN A 133 -5.05 7.84 0.29
CA ASN A 133 -5.18 7.34 -1.08
C ASN A 133 -5.84 8.37 -2.02
N TYR A 134 -6.78 9.16 -1.52
CA TYR A 134 -7.41 10.21 -2.32
C TYR A 134 -6.40 11.33 -2.62
N LYS A 135 -5.61 11.71 -1.63
CA LYS A 135 -4.54 12.70 -1.77
C LYS A 135 -3.46 12.26 -2.77
N VAL A 136 -3.15 10.94 -2.86
CA VAL A 136 -2.27 10.42 -3.91
C VAL A 136 -2.73 10.83 -5.29
N GLY A 137 -3.99 10.55 -5.63
CA GLY A 137 -4.57 10.93 -6.92
C GLY A 137 -4.61 12.44 -7.13
N THR A 138 -5.00 13.20 -6.08
CA THR A 138 -5.03 14.67 -6.13
C THR A 138 -3.65 15.25 -6.46
N ILE A 139 -2.57 14.72 -5.84
CA ILE A 139 -1.20 15.18 -6.13
C ILE A 139 -0.80 14.85 -7.57
N GLN A 140 -1.14 13.65 -8.07
CA GLN A 140 -0.86 13.26 -9.46
C GLN A 140 -1.59 14.15 -10.46
N GLY A 141 -2.89 14.41 -10.24
CA GLY A 141 -3.69 15.32 -11.06
C GLY A 141 -3.14 16.75 -11.04
N GLN A 142 -2.79 17.25 -9.86
CA GLN A 142 -2.23 18.60 -9.71
C GLN A 142 -0.85 18.72 -10.37
N TYR A 143 0.00 17.70 -10.28
CA TYR A 143 1.29 17.68 -10.99
C TYR A 143 1.13 17.84 -12.51
N ILE A 144 0.13 17.19 -13.10
CA ILE A 144 -0.20 17.34 -14.52
C ILE A 144 -0.65 18.77 -14.82
N VAL A 145 -1.56 19.33 -14.00
CA VAL A 145 -2.08 20.69 -14.16
C VAL A 145 -0.95 21.72 -14.11
N ASP A 146 -0.06 21.59 -13.13
CA ASP A 146 1.04 22.53 -12.92
C ASP A 146 2.11 22.41 -14.02
N THR A 147 2.44 21.17 -14.43
CA THR A 147 3.48 20.93 -15.46
C THR A 147 3.05 21.44 -16.83
N LEU A 148 1.77 21.31 -17.20
CA LEU A 148 1.22 21.84 -18.44
C LEU A 148 0.76 23.28 -18.33
N ASP A 149 0.80 23.86 -17.14
CA ASP A 149 0.24 25.19 -16.88
C ASP A 149 -1.21 25.36 -17.40
N LEU A 150 -2.05 24.33 -17.12
CA LEU A 150 -3.40 24.25 -17.68
C LEU A 150 -4.30 25.42 -17.31
N ASN A 151 -4.00 26.13 -16.23
CA ASN A 151 -4.76 27.33 -15.85
C ASN A 151 -4.56 28.47 -16.85
N ASN A 152 -3.36 28.59 -17.46
CA ASN A 152 -3.00 29.67 -18.37
C ASN A 152 -2.94 29.25 -19.84
N GLN A 153 -2.66 27.98 -20.12
CA GLN A 153 -2.56 27.45 -21.49
C GLN A 153 -3.95 27.16 -22.09
N ALA A 154 -4.07 27.35 -23.40
CA ALA A 154 -5.33 27.12 -24.09
C ALA A 154 -5.64 25.64 -24.37
N GLY A 155 -4.60 24.80 -24.55
CA GLY A 155 -4.76 23.43 -25.03
C GLY A 155 -5.17 23.34 -26.51
N PRO A 156 -5.74 22.22 -27.01
CA PRO A 156 -5.88 20.98 -26.26
C PRO A 156 -4.55 20.24 -26.07
N PHE A 157 -4.38 19.56 -24.92
CA PHE A 157 -3.33 18.59 -24.69
C PHE A 157 -3.94 17.19 -24.67
N ASN A 158 -3.30 16.22 -25.32
CA ASN A 158 -3.79 14.86 -25.42
C ASN A 158 -3.35 14.03 -24.22
N ILE A 159 -4.30 13.35 -23.57
CA ILE A 159 -4.09 12.55 -22.39
C ILE A 159 -4.70 11.14 -22.54
N GLU A 160 -4.00 10.12 -22.03
CA GLU A 160 -4.58 8.80 -21.78
C GLU A 160 -4.55 8.48 -20.28
N LEU A 161 -5.51 7.67 -19.84
CA LEU A 161 -5.74 7.37 -18.43
C LEU A 161 -5.49 5.88 -18.16
N PHE A 162 -4.77 5.59 -17.08
CA PHE A 162 -4.54 4.24 -16.56
C PHE A 162 -4.75 4.22 -15.05
N THR A 163 -5.58 3.32 -14.56
CA THR A 163 -5.75 3.11 -13.13
C THR A 163 -5.45 1.67 -12.73
N GLY A 164 -5.52 1.40 -11.43
CA GLY A 164 -5.15 0.13 -10.83
C GLY A 164 -6.19 -0.98 -10.95
N SER A 165 -5.98 -2.02 -10.17
CA SER A 165 -6.82 -3.21 -10.16
C SER A 165 -8.21 -2.93 -9.58
N PRO A 166 -9.29 -3.41 -10.22
CA PRO A 166 -10.65 -3.14 -9.76
C PRO A 166 -11.03 -3.86 -8.47
N ASP A 167 -10.29 -4.90 -8.09
CA ASP A 167 -10.41 -5.65 -6.83
C ASP A 167 -9.68 -4.99 -5.64
N ASP A 168 -8.91 -3.93 -5.91
CA ASP A 168 -8.28 -3.08 -4.92
C ASP A 168 -9.08 -1.78 -4.73
N ASN A 169 -9.73 -1.63 -3.57
CA ASN A 169 -10.52 -0.45 -3.27
C ASN A 169 -9.73 0.87 -3.38
N ASN A 170 -8.42 0.85 -3.13
CA ASN A 170 -7.56 2.02 -3.25
C ASN A 170 -7.51 2.60 -4.67
N ALA A 171 -7.60 1.75 -5.70
CA ALA A 171 -7.57 2.18 -7.08
C ALA A 171 -8.67 3.22 -7.39
N ARG A 172 -9.85 3.07 -6.76
CA ARG A 172 -10.95 4.02 -6.90
C ARG A 172 -10.65 5.36 -6.24
N PHE A 173 -9.99 5.36 -5.09
CA PHE A 173 -9.57 6.59 -4.41
C PHE A 173 -8.48 7.33 -5.20
N PHE A 174 -7.47 6.62 -5.71
CA PHE A 174 -6.43 7.23 -6.55
C PHE A 174 -7.04 7.86 -7.79
N PHE A 175 -7.86 7.09 -8.52
CA PHE A 175 -8.50 7.58 -9.74
C PHE A 175 -9.47 8.73 -9.44
N GLY A 176 -10.31 8.62 -8.40
CA GLY A 176 -11.23 9.67 -8.00
C GLY A 176 -10.52 10.99 -7.67
N GLY A 177 -9.46 10.92 -6.85
CA GLY A 177 -8.67 12.10 -6.50
C GLY A 177 -8.01 12.77 -7.71
N ALA A 178 -7.52 11.99 -8.67
CA ALA A 178 -6.96 12.53 -9.91
C ALA A 178 -8.04 13.13 -10.82
N MET A 179 -9.15 12.42 -10.98
CA MET A 179 -10.25 12.87 -11.85
C MET A 179 -10.96 14.11 -11.32
N ASP A 180 -11.07 14.30 -10.00
CA ASP A 180 -11.62 15.55 -9.45
C ASP A 180 -10.78 16.77 -9.82
N ILE A 181 -9.48 16.61 -10.03
CA ILE A 181 -8.59 17.68 -10.53
C ILE A 181 -8.66 17.80 -12.06
N LEU A 182 -8.67 16.66 -12.80
CA LEU A 182 -8.52 16.67 -14.25
C LEU A 182 -9.84 16.86 -15.01
N THR A 183 -10.97 16.43 -14.45
CA THR A 183 -12.28 16.49 -15.12
C THR A 183 -12.67 17.89 -15.61
N PRO A 184 -12.48 18.99 -14.84
CA PRO A 184 -12.80 20.32 -15.34
C PRO A 184 -12.01 20.70 -16.61
N PHE A 185 -10.77 20.23 -16.73
CA PHE A 185 -9.94 20.47 -17.92
C PHE A 185 -10.34 19.57 -19.09
N ILE A 186 -10.81 18.36 -18.82
CA ILE A 186 -11.35 17.44 -19.84
C ILE A 186 -12.68 18.00 -20.38
N GLU A 187 -13.58 18.45 -19.51
CA GLU A 187 -14.88 19.01 -19.89
C GLU A 187 -14.76 20.33 -20.66
N SER A 188 -13.77 21.15 -20.31
CA SER A 188 -13.50 22.39 -21.05
C SER A 188 -12.76 22.18 -22.37
N GLY A 189 -12.32 20.94 -22.69
CA GLY A 189 -11.55 20.60 -23.87
C GLY A 189 -10.07 21.00 -23.83
N LYS A 190 -9.56 21.48 -22.69
CA LYS A 190 -8.12 21.74 -22.50
C LYS A 190 -7.30 20.44 -22.41
N LEU A 191 -7.88 19.37 -21.87
CA LEU A 191 -7.38 18.01 -21.94
C LEU A 191 -8.31 17.20 -22.84
N ASN A 192 -7.74 16.49 -23.82
CA ASN A 192 -8.46 15.63 -24.74
C ASN A 192 -8.07 14.15 -24.52
N VAL A 193 -8.99 13.34 -24.03
CA VAL A 193 -8.79 11.89 -23.94
C VAL A 193 -9.03 11.30 -25.32
N VAL A 194 -7.96 11.07 -26.09
CA VAL A 194 -8.05 10.73 -27.51
C VAL A 194 -8.75 9.39 -27.73
N SER A 195 -8.50 8.40 -26.88
CA SER A 195 -9.21 7.12 -26.93
C SER A 195 -10.70 7.20 -26.55
N GLY A 196 -11.11 8.28 -25.87
CA GLY A 196 -12.43 8.42 -25.26
C GLY A 196 -12.65 7.58 -24.02
N GLN A 197 -11.68 6.75 -23.60
CA GLN A 197 -11.78 5.87 -22.42
C GLN A 197 -11.58 6.69 -21.13
N LYS A 198 -12.64 6.88 -20.37
CA LYS A 198 -12.67 7.75 -19.17
C LYS A 198 -13.24 7.05 -17.95
N ALA A 199 -14.05 6.01 -18.13
CA ALA A 199 -14.63 5.29 -17.02
C ALA A 199 -13.58 4.43 -16.31
N PHE A 200 -13.69 4.29 -14.99
CA PHE A 200 -12.75 3.51 -14.19
C PHE A 200 -12.54 2.10 -14.78
N GLU A 201 -13.60 1.42 -15.15
CA GLU A 201 -13.59 0.06 -15.67
C GLU A 201 -12.90 -0.06 -17.05
N GLU A 202 -12.91 1.01 -17.86
CA GLU A 202 -12.25 1.04 -19.17
C GLU A 202 -10.74 1.22 -19.06
N VAL A 203 -10.28 1.83 -17.98
CA VAL A 203 -8.87 2.22 -17.77
C VAL A 203 -8.19 1.42 -16.66
N ALA A 204 -8.92 0.47 -16.06
CA ALA A 204 -8.40 -0.39 -15.00
C ALA A 204 -7.35 -1.39 -15.52
N THR A 205 -6.36 -1.69 -14.67
CA THR A 205 -5.27 -2.63 -14.96
C THR A 205 -5.30 -3.75 -13.93
N LEU A 206 -5.78 -4.92 -14.33
CA LEU A 206 -5.94 -6.07 -13.46
C LEU A 206 -4.60 -6.48 -12.81
N ASN A 207 -4.63 -6.79 -11.52
CA ASN A 207 -3.47 -7.16 -10.71
C ASN A 207 -2.34 -6.11 -10.70
N TRP A 208 -2.61 -4.86 -11.11
CA TRP A 208 -1.57 -3.82 -11.28
C TRP A 208 -0.44 -4.27 -12.22
N SER A 209 -0.78 -5.14 -13.20
CA SER A 209 0.21 -5.82 -14.05
C SER A 209 0.90 -4.87 -15.02
N THR A 210 2.23 -4.91 -14.99
CA THR A 210 3.09 -4.20 -15.95
C THR A 210 2.81 -4.63 -17.38
N GLU A 211 2.61 -5.93 -17.62
CA GLU A 211 2.36 -6.50 -18.95
C GLU A 211 1.01 -6.06 -19.51
N GLU A 212 -0.04 -6.04 -18.69
CA GLU A 212 -1.36 -5.57 -19.13
C GLU A 212 -1.36 -4.07 -19.42
N ALA A 213 -0.66 -3.26 -18.63
CA ALA A 213 -0.48 -1.84 -18.88
C ALA A 213 0.30 -1.60 -20.19
N GLN A 214 1.38 -2.35 -20.41
CA GLN A 214 2.17 -2.28 -21.65
C GLN A 214 1.31 -2.62 -22.86
N LYS A 215 0.64 -3.75 -22.84
CA LYS A 215 -0.24 -4.22 -23.93
C LYS A 215 -1.35 -3.21 -24.24
N ARG A 216 -2.00 -2.64 -23.22
CA ARG A 216 -3.02 -1.62 -23.44
C ARG A 216 -2.41 -0.37 -24.06
N MET A 217 -1.22 0.08 -23.61
CA MET A 217 -0.54 1.24 -24.20
C MET A 217 -0.13 0.99 -25.65
N GLU A 218 0.39 -0.19 -25.99
CA GLU A 218 0.71 -0.59 -27.38
C GLU A 218 -0.53 -0.53 -28.28
N ASN A 219 -1.68 -0.98 -27.78
CA ASN A 219 -2.95 -0.89 -28.49
C ASN A 219 -3.39 0.57 -28.70
N LEU A 220 -3.26 1.43 -27.68
CA LEU A 220 -3.59 2.85 -27.77
C LEU A 220 -2.70 3.56 -28.79
N ILE A 221 -1.38 3.30 -28.77
CA ILE A 221 -0.43 3.87 -29.73
C ILE A 221 -0.83 3.49 -31.16
N THR A 222 -1.12 2.21 -31.37
CA THR A 222 -1.50 1.72 -32.70
C THR A 222 -2.81 2.30 -33.20
N ALA A 223 -3.80 2.45 -32.32
CA ALA A 223 -5.15 2.88 -32.72
C ALA A 223 -5.29 4.39 -32.88
N TYR A 224 -4.55 5.17 -32.09
CA TYR A 224 -4.83 6.61 -31.95
C TYR A 224 -3.62 7.53 -32.17
N TYR A 225 -2.39 6.98 -32.22
CA TYR A 225 -1.17 7.79 -32.31
C TYR A 225 -0.25 7.39 -33.47
N ALA A 226 -0.66 6.39 -34.29
CA ALA A 226 0.13 5.92 -35.43
C ALA A 226 0.22 6.96 -36.57
N ASP A 227 -0.67 7.93 -36.61
CA ASP A 227 -0.69 9.01 -37.60
C ASP A 227 0.21 10.21 -37.24
N GLY A 228 0.91 10.14 -36.11
CA GLY A 228 1.75 11.21 -35.57
C GLY A 228 1.03 12.17 -34.65
N THR A 229 -0.20 11.89 -34.26
CA THR A 229 -0.91 12.63 -33.20
C THR A 229 -0.02 12.64 -31.95
N LYS A 230 0.20 13.83 -31.37
CA LYS A 230 1.04 13.98 -30.20
C LYS A 230 0.34 13.46 -28.95
N LEU A 231 1.01 12.64 -28.16
CA LEU A 231 0.61 12.27 -26.81
C LEU A 231 1.35 13.17 -25.81
N ASP A 232 0.62 13.97 -25.04
CA ASP A 232 1.19 14.94 -24.09
C ASP A 232 1.28 14.39 -22.67
N VAL A 233 0.31 13.56 -22.27
CA VAL A 233 0.18 13.04 -20.90
C VAL A 233 -0.29 11.61 -20.88
N VAL A 234 0.27 10.80 -19.97
CA VAL A 234 -0.33 9.56 -19.53
C VAL A 234 -0.47 9.62 -18.01
N TYR A 235 -1.70 9.67 -17.52
CA TYR A 235 -1.98 9.45 -16.12
C TYR A 235 -1.84 7.96 -15.81
N SER A 236 -0.97 7.63 -14.89
CA SER A 236 -0.80 6.28 -14.34
C SER A 236 -0.87 6.32 -12.83
N SER A 237 -1.75 5.50 -12.25
CA SER A 237 -1.95 5.47 -10.80
C SER A 237 -0.76 4.93 -10.03
N ASN A 238 0.09 4.05 -10.63
CA ASN A 238 1.28 3.50 -9.96
C ASN A 238 2.44 3.21 -10.91
N ASP A 239 3.57 2.85 -10.34
CA ASP A 239 4.82 2.61 -11.06
C ASP A 239 4.82 1.31 -11.85
N SER A 240 4.16 0.24 -11.39
CA SER A 240 4.07 -1.00 -12.16
C SER A 240 3.39 -0.76 -13.51
N CYS A 241 2.29 0.00 -13.52
CA CYS A 241 1.64 0.43 -14.75
C CYS A 241 2.53 1.40 -15.55
N ALA A 242 3.16 2.38 -14.90
CA ALA A 242 4.04 3.35 -15.55
C ALA A 242 5.25 2.69 -16.24
N ILE A 243 5.81 1.64 -15.65
CA ILE A 243 6.90 0.85 -16.26
C ILE A 243 6.41 0.18 -17.55
N GLY A 244 5.23 -0.45 -17.55
CA GLY A 244 4.64 -1.05 -18.74
C GLY A 244 4.36 -0.02 -19.83
N ILE A 245 3.80 1.14 -19.47
CA ILE A 245 3.57 2.27 -20.35
C ILE A 245 4.89 2.78 -20.94
N THR A 246 5.92 2.94 -20.11
CA THR A 246 7.25 3.37 -20.55
C THR A 246 7.83 2.38 -21.58
N ASN A 247 7.74 1.07 -21.33
CA ASN A 247 8.20 0.05 -22.28
C ASN A 247 7.50 0.17 -23.63
N ALA A 248 6.17 0.31 -23.64
CA ALA A 248 5.39 0.48 -24.86
C ALA A 248 5.80 1.74 -25.64
N LEU A 249 5.96 2.86 -24.95
CA LEU A 249 6.35 4.13 -25.57
C LEU A 249 7.78 4.07 -26.16
N VAL A 250 8.75 3.52 -25.41
CA VAL A 250 10.13 3.34 -25.89
C VAL A 250 10.17 2.43 -27.11
N ASN A 251 9.42 1.30 -27.08
CA ASN A 251 9.32 0.39 -28.23
C ASN A 251 8.70 1.08 -29.46
N ALA A 252 7.83 2.05 -29.26
CA ALA A 252 7.22 2.86 -30.33
C ALA A 252 8.11 4.03 -30.78
N GLY A 253 9.32 4.18 -30.24
CA GLY A 253 10.29 5.18 -30.66
C GLY A 253 10.22 6.52 -29.92
N TYR A 254 9.46 6.60 -28.81
CA TYR A 254 9.50 7.77 -27.94
C TYR A 254 10.86 7.85 -27.24
N THR A 255 11.38 9.05 -27.13
CA THR A 255 12.65 9.38 -26.45
C THR A 255 12.41 10.44 -25.40
N LYS A 256 13.38 10.70 -24.54
CA LYS A 256 13.29 11.77 -23.52
C LYS A 256 12.85 13.15 -24.08
N ASP A 257 13.10 13.40 -25.37
CA ASP A 257 12.84 14.72 -25.99
C ASP A 257 11.34 14.86 -26.39
N ASN A 258 10.60 13.75 -26.50
CA ASN A 258 9.18 13.73 -26.86
C ASN A 258 8.34 12.82 -25.96
N PHE A 259 8.88 12.43 -24.80
CA PHE A 259 8.15 11.59 -23.84
C PHE A 259 7.00 12.39 -23.23
N PRO A 260 5.78 11.78 -23.10
CA PRO A 260 4.68 12.44 -22.42
C PRO A 260 4.96 12.63 -20.93
N ILE A 261 4.25 13.54 -20.28
CA ILE A 261 4.18 13.56 -18.82
C ILE A 261 3.59 12.22 -18.38
N LEU A 262 4.33 11.48 -17.56
CA LEU A 262 3.91 10.18 -17.03
C LEU A 262 3.96 10.20 -15.51
N THR A 263 2.81 9.98 -14.86
CA THR A 263 2.70 9.87 -13.40
C THR A 263 2.94 8.43 -12.93
N GLY A 264 3.21 8.26 -11.64
CA GLY A 264 3.38 6.98 -11.00
C GLY A 264 3.20 7.08 -9.49
N GLN A 265 3.37 5.98 -8.78
CA GLN A 265 3.30 5.87 -7.33
C GLN A 265 4.14 4.67 -6.88
N ASP A 266 4.73 4.75 -5.70
CA ASP A 266 5.53 3.81 -4.94
C ASP A 266 7.04 4.03 -5.05
N CYS A 267 7.53 4.85 -5.96
CA CYS A 267 8.95 5.14 -6.20
C CYS A 267 9.78 3.86 -6.40
N ASP A 268 9.27 2.91 -7.19
CA ASP A 268 10.01 1.71 -7.55
C ASP A 268 11.36 2.06 -8.19
N VAL A 269 12.40 1.26 -7.92
CA VAL A 269 13.76 1.51 -8.43
C VAL A 269 13.76 1.72 -9.95
N THR A 270 13.01 0.92 -10.70
CA THR A 270 12.90 1.06 -12.16
C THR A 270 12.26 2.38 -12.55
N SER A 271 11.17 2.77 -11.90
CA SER A 271 10.50 4.06 -12.13
C SER A 271 11.39 5.24 -11.78
N MET A 272 12.13 5.15 -10.68
CA MET A 272 13.10 6.21 -10.34
C MET A 272 14.21 6.32 -11.39
N LYS A 273 14.69 5.20 -11.95
CA LYS A 273 15.63 5.24 -13.10
C LYS A 273 14.99 5.87 -14.34
N ASN A 274 13.73 5.58 -14.62
CA ASN A 274 12.98 6.19 -15.71
C ASN A 274 12.83 7.72 -15.49
N ILE A 275 12.58 8.17 -14.26
CA ILE A 275 12.54 9.60 -13.93
C ILE A 275 13.91 10.25 -14.19
N LEU A 276 14.99 9.61 -13.77
CA LEU A 276 16.35 10.10 -14.00
C LEU A 276 16.74 10.10 -15.49
N ALA A 277 16.20 9.17 -16.28
CA ALA A 277 16.39 9.09 -17.72
C ALA A 277 15.49 10.05 -18.52
N GLY A 278 14.45 10.64 -17.89
CA GLY A 278 13.48 11.51 -18.54
C GLY A 278 12.37 10.76 -19.30
N THR A 279 12.10 9.51 -18.91
CA THR A 279 11.02 8.65 -19.49
C THR A 279 9.89 8.36 -18.50
N GLN A 280 9.86 9.06 -17.39
CA GLN A 280 8.75 9.22 -16.45
C GLN A 280 8.92 10.56 -15.75
N SER A 281 7.83 11.23 -15.36
CA SER A 281 7.92 12.60 -14.84
C SER A 281 7.98 12.64 -13.32
N MET A 282 7.19 11.81 -12.66
CA MET A 282 7.08 11.76 -11.20
C MET A 282 6.60 10.41 -10.71
N SER A 283 6.81 10.15 -9.42
CA SER A 283 6.19 9.06 -8.69
C SER A 283 5.79 9.53 -7.29
N ILE A 284 4.68 9.05 -6.76
CA ILE A 284 4.29 9.32 -5.37
C ILE A 284 5.13 8.45 -4.43
N PHE A 285 5.87 9.10 -3.56
CA PHE A 285 6.62 8.44 -2.49
C PHE A 285 5.70 8.14 -1.30
N LYS A 286 5.62 6.88 -0.98
CA LYS A 286 4.98 6.33 0.20
C LYS A 286 6.05 5.60 1.01
N ASP A 287 6.57 6.23 2.06
CA ASP A 287 7.62 5.62 2.88
C ASP A 287 7.08 4.41 3.67
N THR A 288 7.35 3.22 3.14
CA THR A 288 6.90 1.95 3.73
C THR A 288 7.42 1.72 5.15
N ARG A 289 8.53 2.35 5.53
CA ARG A 289 9.08 2.31 6.90
C ARG A 289 8.17 3.07 7.86
N THR A 290 7.68 4.24 7.44
CA THR A 290 6.74 5.05 8.26
C THR A 290 5.43 4.30 8.49
N LEU A 291 4.89 3.65 7.46
CA LEU A 291 3.66 2.86 7.60
C LEU A 291 3.88 1.63 8.49
N ALA A 292 5.02 0.92 8.32
CA ALA A 292 5.38 -0.22 9.17
C ALA A 292 5.53 0.18 10.65
N ASP A 293 6.23 1.29 10.92
CA ASP A 293 6.39 1.80 12.29
C ASP A 293 5.05 2.19 12.91
N LYS A 294 4.13 2.76 12.11
CA LYS A 294 2.77 3.07 12.57
C LYS A 294 1.99 1.80 12.94
N VAL A 295 2.08 0.75 12.13
CA VAL A 295 1.45 -0.53 12.47
C VAL A 295 2.04 -1.13 13.76
N VAL A 296 3.35 -1.00 13.99
CA VAL A 296 3.96 -1.41 15.27
C VAL A 296 3.37 -0.64 16.44
N GLU A 297 3.16 0.69 16.31
CA GLU A 297 2.48 1.48 17.34
C GLU A 297 1.04 0.98 17.59
N MET A 298 0.29 0.66 16.51
CA MET A 298 -1.06 0.12 16.63
C MET A 298 -1.07 -1.26 17.30
N VAL A 299 -0.17 -2.17 16.92
CA VAL A 299 -0.01 -3.49 17.55
C VAL A 299 0.33 -3.36 19.04
N ASN A 300 1.27 -2.47 19.39
CA ASN A 300 1.64 -2.18 20.78
C ASN A 300 0.43 -1.68 21.59
N ALA A 301 -0.37 -0.79 21.02
CA ALA A 301 -1.58 -0.26 21.66
C ALA A 301 -2.63 -1.35 21.87
N ILE A 302 -2.91 -2.14 20.84
CA ILE A 302 -3.86 -3.27 20.89
C ILE A 302 -3.46 -4.26 21.98
N LEU A 303 -2.24 -4.77 21.94
CA LEU A 303 -1.77 -5.79 22.87
C LEU A 303 -1.55 -5.26 24.30
N GLY A 304 -1.31 -3.95 24.40
CA GLY A 304 -1.18 -3.24 25.70
C GLY A 304 -2.52 -2.75 26.28
N GLY A 305 -3.65 -2.97 25.60
CA GLY A 305 -4.96 -2.48 26.03
C GLY A 305 -5.05 -0.96 26.09
N LYS A 306 -4.31 -0.25 25.22
CA LYS A 306 -4.28 1.22 25.13
C LYS A 306 -5.10 1.70 23.93
N GLU A 307 -5.38 3.00 23.90
CA GLU A 307 -5.99 3.64 22.73
C GLU A 307 -5.10 3.49 21.50
N VAL A 308 -5.68 2.98 20.41
CA VAL A 308 -4.96 2.76 19.15
C VAL A 308 -4.89 4.08 18.38
N PRO A 309 -3.70 4.49 17.90
CA PRO A 309 -3.57 5.73 17.14
C PRO A 309 -4.33 5.63 15.81
N VAL A 310 -5.25 6.56 15.59
CA VAL A 310 -6.01 6.77 14.36
C VAL A 310 -6.16 8.26 14.10
N ASN A 311 -6.23 8.66 12.83
CA ASN A 311 -6.44 10.06 12.44
C ASN A 311 -7.61 10.26 11.46
N ASP A 312 -8.24 9.16 11.04
CA ASP A 312 -9.47 9.18 10.25
C ASP A 312 -10.50 8.18 10.81
N THR A 313 -11.74 8.66 11.02
CA THR A 313 -12.88 7.87 11.50
C THR A 313 -14.13 8.14 10.67
N LYS A 314 -13.99 8.57 9.42
CA LYS A 314 -15.12 9.01 8.59
C LYS A 314 -15.06 8.55 7.14
N THR A 315 -13.87 8.32 6.59
CA THR A 315 -13.67 8.19 5.15
C THR A 315 -13.81 6.75 4.66
N TYR A 316 -13.28 5.80 5.40
CA TYR A 316 -13.12 4.43 4.93
C TYR A 316 -14.23 3.51 5.42
N ASP A 317 -15.34 3.46 4.65
CA ASP A 317 -16.42 2.51 4.83
C ASP A 317 -16.08 1.21 4.08
N ASN A 318 -16.09 0.08 4.79
CA ASN A 318 -15.80 -1.22 4.21
C ASN A 318 -17.06 -2.04 3.86
N GLY A 319 -18.23 -1.39 3.79
CA GLY A 319 -19.51 -2.05 3.51
C GLY A 319 -20.24 -2.56 4.77
N THR A 320 -19.54 -2.67 5.89
CA THR A 320 -20.16 -3.00 7.20
C THR A 320 -20.09 -1.83 8.19
N GLY A 321 -19.36 -0.80 7.86
CA GLY A 321 -19.21 0.42 8.64
C GLY A 321 -17.87 1.11 8.42
N ILE A 322 -17.71 2.26 9.07
CA ILE A 322 -16.47 3.04 9.03
C ILE A 322 -15.39 2.33 9.86
N ILE A 323 -14.26 2.05 9.23
CA ILE A 323 -13.09 1.46 9.89
C ILE A 323 -12.17 2.58 10.40
N PRO A 324 -11.90 2.66 11.72
CA PRO A 324 -10.94 3.62 12.26
C PRO A 324 -9.57 3.44 11.61
N SER A 325 -9.04 4.51 11.01
CA SER A 325 -7.89 4.44 10.11
C SER A 325 -6.77 5.35 10.56
N PHE A 326 -5.53 4.93 10.27
CA PHE A 326 -4.37 5.82 10.28
C PHE A 326 -3.86 6.04 8.87
N LEU A 327 -3.87 7.30 8.43
CA LEU A 327 -3.44 7.72 7.11
C LEU A 327 -2.09 8.41 7.23
N CYS A 328 -1.06 7.83 6.58
CA CYS A 328 0.22 8.48 6.39
C CYS A 328 0.13 9.47 5.21
N ASP A 329 0.93 10.55 5.27
CA ASP A 329 0.97 11.55 4.20
C ASP A 329 1.82 11.06 3.01
N PRO A 330 1.26 11.02 1.78
CA PRO A 330 2.03 10.81 0.58
C PRO A 330 2.68 12.12 0.11
N VAL A 331 3.83 12.02 -0.57
CA VAL A 331 4.49 13.13 -1.24
C VAL A 331 4.94 12.71 -2.64
N PHE A 332 5.06 13.62 -3.61
CA PHE A 332 5.63 13.25 -4.90
C PHE A 332 7.16 13.36 -4.91
N ALA A 333 7.81 12.47 -5.65
CA ALA A 333 9.21 12.52 -6.02
C ALA A 333 9.35 12.75 -7.52
N ASP A 334 10.24 13.65 -7.91
CA ASP A 334 10.62 13.92 -9.28
C ASP A 334 12.13 14.14 -9.39
N ILE A 335 12.60 14.53 -10.56
CA ILE A 335 14.02 14.81 -10.83
C ILE A 335 14.61 15.89 -9.90
N ASN A 336 13.78 16.79 -9.36
CA ASN A 336 14.23 17.94 -8.57
C ASN A 336 14.39 17.63 -7.09
N ASN A 337 13.60 16.66 -6.56
CA ASN A 337 13.51 16.41 -5.12
C ASN A 337 13.84 14.97 -4.68
N TYR A 338 14.03 14.02 -5.62
CA TYR A 338 14.28 12.61 -5.28
C TYR A 338 15.45 12.38 -4.32
N LYS A 339 16.50 13.20 -4.42
CA LYS A 339 17.67 13.07 -3.53
C LYS A 339 17.28 13.31 -2.08
N ALA A 340 16.59 14.42 -1.82
CA ALA A 340 16.16 14.76 -0.47
C ALA A 340 15.18 13.71 0.12
N LEU A 341 14.30 13.19 -0.72
CA LEU A 341 13.26 12.24 -0.28
C LEU A 341 13.77 10.80 -0.14
N LEU A 342 14.62 10.34 -1.06
CA LEU A 342 14.96 8.92 -1.16
C LEU A 342 16.41 8.62 -0.75
N ILE A 343 17.36 9.51 -1.06
CA ILE A 343 18.78 9.26 -0.79
C ILE A 343 19.16 9.77 0.60
N ASP A 344 18.87 11.03 0.92
CA ASP A 344 19.25 11.64 2.19
C ASP A 344 18.53 10.97 3.37
N THR A 345 17.30 10.48 3.15
CA THR A 345 16.53 9.67 4.11
C THR A 345 16.99 8.21 4.19
N LYS A 346 17.92 7.78 3.31
CA LYS A 346 18.42 6.41 3.21
C LYS A 346 17.32 5.38 2.88
N TYR A 347 16.30 5.79 2.14
CA TYR A 347 15.31 4.87 1.58
C TYR A 347 15.94 4.05 0.45
N TYR A 348 16.71 4.73 -0.41
CA TYR A 348 17.60 4.12 -1.42
C TYR A 348 19.02 4.64 -1.27
N THR A 349 19.97 3.90 -1.83
CA THR A 349 21.33 4.36 -2.09
C THR A 349 21.43 4.92 -3.50
N GLU A 350 22.39 5.82 -3.77
CA GLU A 350 22.63 6.29 -5.14
C GLU A 350 22.94 5.15 -6.12
N ASP A 351 23.62 4.10 -5.65
CA ASP A 351 23.99 2.95 -6.50
C ASP A 351 22.77 2.12 -6.93
N GLN A 352 21.70 2.09 -6.16
CA GLN A 352 20.45 1.41 -6.54
C GLN A 352 19.74 2.15 -7.68
N LEU A 353 19.95 3.47 -7.79
CA LEU A 353 19.27 4.32 -8.79
C LEU A 353 20.14 4.61 -10.04
N LYS A 354 21.35 4.06 -10.13
CA LYS A 354 22.22 4.12 -11.32
C LYS A 354 21.82 3.12 -12.40
#